data_1817bd0b1a40710a2df884a03006abde
#
_entry.id   1817bd0b1a40710a2df884a03006abde
#
_cell.length_a   1.000
_cell.length_b   1.000
_cell.length_c   1.000
_cell.angle_alpha   90.00
_cell.angle_beta   90.00
_cell.angle_gamma   90.00
#
_symmetry.space_group_name_H-M   'P 1'
#
loop_
_entity.id
_entity.type
_entity.pdbx_description
1 polymer ?
#
loop_
_entity_poly.entity_id
_entity_poly.type
_entity_poly.pdbx_seq_one_letter_code
_entity_poly.pdbx_strand_id
1 'polypeptide(L)'
;LLGGHYPLEPEVSSLLIRTALERRAYVAWHAGTTKNGSNINGMIEAVKMADGYPMHLAHINAYCRGAIKDAMEETAIAIDLLKANPNIFCESYVSPKNGTRLTCDKDGKIQSKVTGNCLRAFGFNEDKDGVRAALLAGKAFVVYDAGGYSDLMTGEEALRRWEAADTNVGGSFNINPPLPRIALAQAKRDDGSFVVDAISTDGGCIPRNVILSQGLSLVKLNILSLSEFAQKTSLNPARMLRLANKGHLSVGADADITVYDYATQMPVASFIEGRKVLFNGELVSKGATVICT
;
A
#
# COMPACT_ATOMS: atom_id res chain seq x y z
N LEU A 1 0.13 -6.25 -12.15
CA LEU A 1 0.87 -5.37 -13.08
C LEU A 1 1.49 -4.20 -12.32
N LEU A 2 2.76 -3.88 -12.57
CA LEU A 2 3.57 -2.90 -11.84
C LEU A 2 3.98 -1.73 -12.75
N GLY A 3 3.01 -1.03 -13.36
CA GLY A 3 3.25 0.04 -14.30
C GLY A 3 4.09 1.19 -13.75
N GLY A 4 3.94 1.54 -12.47
CA GLY A 4 4.74 2.57 -11.83
C GLY A 4 6.22 2.21 -11.64
N HIS A 5 6.57 0.93 -11.58
CA HIS A 5 7.95 0.44 -11.43
C HIS A 5 8.59 0.04 -12.77
N TYR A 6 7.80 -0.59 -13.63
CA TYR A 6 8.23 -1.09 -14.95
C TYR A 6 7.26 -0.54 -16.01
N PRO A 7 7.36 0.75 -16.33
CA PRO A 7 6.39 1.41 -17.21
C PRO A 7 6.51 0.85 -18.64
N LEU A 8 5.35 0.54 -19.21
CA LEU A 8 5.17 0.22 -20.62
C LEU A 8 4.46 1.38 -21.32
N GLU A 9 4.45 1.37 -22.62
CA GLU A 9 3.65 2.31 -23.43
C GLU A 9 2.16 2.15 -23.08
N PRO A 10 1.38 3.25 -23.08
CA PRO A 10 -0.05 3.21 -22.72
C PRO A 10 -0.86 2.18 -23.50
N GLU A 11 -0.57 2.04 -24.82
CA GLU A 11 -1.24 1.11 -25.71
C GLU A 11 -0.97 -0.34 -25.32
N VAL A 12 0.28 -0.67 -24.96
CA VAL A 12 0.66 -2.01 -24.50
C VAL A 12 0.04 -2.33 -23.15
N SER A 13 0.07 -1.35 -22.24
CA SER A 13 -0.58 -1.49 -20.92
C SER A 13 -2.08 -1.73 -21.07
N SER A 14 -2.75 -0.96 -21.92
CA SER A 14 -4.19 -1.10 -22.22
C SER A 14 -4.50 -2.48 -22.80
N LEU A 15 -3.72 -2.95 -23.76
CA LEU A 15 -3.90 -4.27 -24.37
C LEU A 15 -3.78 -5.40 -23.34
N LEU A 16 -2.75 -5.35 -22.48
CA LEU A 16 -2.54 -6.35 -21.42
C LEU A 16 -3.69 -6.38 -20.42
N ILE A 17 -4.12 -5.20 -19.94
CA ILE A 17 -5.22 -5.08 -18.98
C ILE A 17 -6.51 -5.64 -19.60
N ARG A 18 -6.90 -5.17 -20.78
CA ARG A 18 -8.13 -5.59 -21.46
C ARG A 18 -8.13 -7.08 -21.74
N THR A 19 -7.03 -7.62 -22.28
CA THR A 19 -6.93 -9.06 -22.57
C THR A 19 -7.11 -9.92 -21.31
N ALA A 20 -6.57 -9.48 -20.17
CA ALA A 20 -6.74 -10.17 -18.91
C ALA A 20 -8.19 -10.07 -18.38
N LEU A 21 -8.79 -8.87 -18.41
CA LEU A 21 -10.13 -8.60 -17.91
C LEU A 21 -11.21 -9.29 -18.75
N GLU A 22 -11.09 -9.30 -20.08
CA GLU A 22 -11.97 -10.04 -20.99
C GLU A 22 -11.96 -11.55 -20.71
N ARG A 23 -10.83 -12.08 -20.28
CA ARG A 23 -10.68 -13.48 -19.84
C ARG A 23 -11.04 -13.71 -18.37
N ARG A 24 -11.61 -12.70 -17.69
CA ARG A 24 -12.02 -12.72 -16.29
C ARG A 24 -10.86 -12.99 -15.32
N ALA A 25 -9.63 -12.72 -15.74
CA ALA A 25 -8.48 -12.78 -14.85
C ALA A 25 -8.51 -11.61 -13.84
N TYR A 26 -8.03 -11.87 -12.63
CA TYR A 26 -7.86 -10.81 -11.63
C TYR A 26 -6.71 -9.89 -12.03
N VAL A 27 -7.01 -8.60 -12.17
CA VAL A 27 -5.99 -7.59 -12.47
C VAL A 27 -5.84 -6.67 -11.27
N ALA A 28 -4.68 -6.70 -10.63
CA ALA A 28 -4.23 -5.68 -9.69
C ALA A 28 -3.23 -4.76 -10.39
N TRP A 29 -3.51 -3.47 -10.41
CA TRP A 29 -2.73 -2.49 -11.16
C TRP A 29 -2.10 -1.46 -10.25
N HIS A 30 -0.76 -1.39 -10.24
CA HIS A 30 0.00 -0.23 -9.78
C HIS A 30 0.11 0.73 -10.96
N ALA A 31 -0.66 1.83 -10.93
CA ALA A 31 -0.77 2.73 -12.07
C ALA A 31 0.55 3.40 -12.45
N GLY A 32 0.72 3.58 -13.73
CA GLY A 32 1.87 4.22 -14.36
C GLY A 32 2.18 3.63 -15.73
N THR A 33 2.60 4.48 -16.65
CA THR A 33 3.07 4.15 -18.00
C THR A 33 4.32 4.96 -18.31
N THR A 34 4.87 4.80 -19.51
CA THR A 34 5.95 5.68 -20.00
C THR A 34 5.50 7.13 -20.13
N LYS A 35 4.20 7.37 -20.34
CA LYS A 35 3.61 8.70 -20.48
C LYS A 35 3.28 9.35 -19.13
N ASN A 36 2.62 8.61 -18.24
CA ASN A 36 2.22 9.08 -16.92
C ASN A 36 2.84 8.19 -15.84
N GLY A 37 3.53 8.77 -14.87
CA GLY A 37 4.11 8.03 -13.75
C GLY A 37 3.06 7.57 -12.73
N SER A 38 3.53 7.01 -11.61
CA SER A 38 2.68 6.65 -10.46
C SER A 38 2.26 7.91 -9.70
N ASN A 39 1.27 8.61 -10.23
CA ASN A 39 0.69 9.87 -9.74
C ASN A 39 -0.78 9.97 -10.16
N ILE A 40 -1.44 11.09 -9.87
CA ILE A 40 -2.86 11.27 -10.18
C ILE A 40 -3.17 11.15 -11.69
N ASN A 41 -2.30 11.60 -12.58
CA ASN A 41 -2.49 11.44 -14.02
C ASN A 41 -2.41 9.98 -14.46
N GLY A 42 -1.47 9.21 -13.89
CA GLY A 42 -1.38 7.76 -14.10
C GLY A 42 -2.60 7.01 -13.58
N MET A 43 -3.18 7.45 -12.45
CA MET A 43 -4.43 6.90 -11.93
C MET A 43 -5.61 7.15 -12.88
N ILE A 44 -5.76 8.38 -13.40
CA ILE A 44 -6.80 8.72 -14.38
C ILE A 44 -6.65 7.86 -15.65
N GLU A 45 -5.43 7.68 -16.12
CA GLU A 45 -5.12 6.85 -17.28
C GLU A 45 -5.46 5.38 -17.02
N ALA A 46 -5.14 4.83 -15.84
CA ALA A 46 -5.44 3.47 -15.45
C ALA A 46 -6.96 3.17 -15.44
N VAL A 47 -7.76 4.08 -14.89
CA VAL A 47 -9.23 3.94 -14.91
C VAL A 47 -9.78 3.91 -16.34
N LYS A 48 -9.25 4.75 -17.24
CA LYS A 48 -9.62 4.72 -18.67
C LYS A 48 -9.24 3.40 -19.35
N MET A 49 -8.10 2.81 -18.99
CA MET A 49 -7.65 1.52 -19.54
C MET A 49 -8.55 0.37 -19.12
N ALA A 50 -9.17 0.44 -17.94
CA ALA A 50 -10.13 -0.56 -17.48
C ALA A 50 -11.39 -0.62 -18.35
N ASP A 51 -11.77 0.47 -19.03
CA ASP A 51 -12.85 0.55 -20.03
C ASP A 51 -14.18 -0.07 -19.53
N GLY A 52 -14.52 0.22 -18.26
CA GLY A 52 -15.73 -0.29 -17.60
C GLY A 52 -15.63 -1.71 -17.03
N TYR A 53 -14.56 -2.45 -17.30
CA TYR A 53 -14.34 -3.76 -16.68
C TYR A 53 -13.95 -3.62 -15.18
N PRO A 54 -14.31 -4.60 -14.33
CA PRO A 54 -13.92 -4.60 -12.93
C PRO A 54 -12.41 -4.82 -12.78
N MET A 55 -11.72 -3.85 -12.17
CA MET A 55 -10.27 -3.88 -11.97
C MET A 55 -9.90 -3.44 -10.56
N HIS A 56 -8.89 -4.10 -9.95
CA HIS A 56 -8.27 -3.65 -8.71
C HIS A 56 -7.22 -2.58 -9.00
N LEU A 57 -7.44 -1.38 -8.49
CA LEU A 57 -6.46 -0.30 -8.53
C LEU A 57 -5.78 -0.19 -7.16
N ALA A 58 -4.48 -0.48 -7.12
CA ALA A 58 -3.73 -0.61 -5.88
C ALA A 58 -3.40 0.75 -5.24
N HIS A 59 -3.36 0.78 -3.90
CA HIS A 59 -2.80 1.81 -3.02
C HIS A 59 -3.06 3.27 -3.46
N ILE A 60 -4.34 3.68 -3.49
CA ILE A 60 -4.79 4.99 -4.01
C ILE A 60 -4.01 6.17 -3.41
N ASN A 61 -3.65 6.12 -2.12
CA ASN A 61 -2.84 7.15 -1.47
C ASN A 61 -1.49 7.41 -2.15
N ALA A 62 -0.95 6.44 -2.90
CA ALA A 62 0.31 6.63 -3.63
C ALA A 62 0.18 7.64 -4.77
N TYR A 63 -1.03 7.87 -5.27
CA TYR A 63 -1.33 8.83 -6.35
C TYR A 63 -1.72 10.22 -5.84
N CYS A 64 -1.83 10.38 -4.52
CA CYS A 64 -2.30 11.61 -3.84
C CYS A 64 -1.21 12.19 -2.93
N ARG A 65 0.03 12.28 -3.43
CA ARG A 65 1.20 12.74 -2.66
C ARG A 65 1.60 14.18 -2.91
N GLY A 66 0.88 14.87 -3.78
CA GLY A 66 1.26 16.23 -4.17
C GLY A 66 2.32 16.26 -5.29
N ALA A 67 2.31 15.25 -6.18
CA ALA A 67 3.30 15.15 -7.24
C ALA A 67 3.01 16.03 -8.45
N ILE A 68 1.74 16.31 -8.72
CA ILE A 68 1.25 17.09 -9.88
C ILE A 68 0.51 18.33 -9.41
N LYS A 69 -0.31 18.22 -8.36
CA LYS A 69 -1.11 19.27 -7.74
C LYS A 69 -0.94 19.19 -6.22
N ASP A 70 -1.61 20.07 -5.47
CA ASP A 70 -1.67 19.91 -4.02
C ASP A 70 -2.24 18.51 -3.65
N ALA A 71 -1.72 17.90 -2.59
CA ALA A 71 -2.06 16.54 -2.21
C ALA A 71 -3.56 16.35 -1.91
N MET A 72 -4.24 17.36 -1.36
CA MET A 72 -5.68 17.30 -1.11
C MET A 72 -6.48 17.54 -2.40
N GLU A 73 -5.99 18.32 -3.33
CA GLU A 73 -6.58 18.46 -4.67
C GLU A 73 -6.50 17.14 -5.45
N GLU A 74 -5.33 16.48 -5.43
CA GLU A 74 -5.18 15.13 -6.01
C GLU A 74 -6.12 14.11 -5.35
N THR A 75 -6.29 14.21 -4.03
CA THR A 75 -7.21 13.35 -3.26
C THR A 75 -8.66 13.56 -3.67
N ALA A 76 -9.09 14.80 -3.83
CA ALA A 76 -10.45 15.11 -4.30
C ALA A 76 -10.68 14.55 -5.71
N ILE A 77 -9.75 14.75 -6.63
CA ILE A 77 -9.80 14.17 -7.99
C ILE A 77 -9.90 12.64 -7.93
N ALA A 78 -9.10 11.98 -7.09
CA ALA A 78 -9.13 10.52 -6.95
C ALA A 78 -10.49 10.03 -6.43
N ILE A 79 -11.05 10.69 -5.41
CA ILE A 79 -12.38 10.35 -4.85
C ILE A 79 -13.47 10.52 -5.90
N ASP A 80 -13.51 11.63 -6.62
CA ASP A 80 -14.51 11.90 -7.66
C ASP A 80 -14.41 10.91 -8.82
N LEU A 81 -13.17 10.59 -9.25
CA LEU A 81 -12.93 9.60 -10.28
C LEU A 81 -13.44 8.20 -9.87
N LEU A 82 -13.19 7.78 -8.63
CA LEU A 82 -13.65 6.48 -8.11
C LEU A 82 -15.16 6.46 -7.87
N LYS A 83 -15.78 7.57 -7.48
CA LYS A 83 -17.25 7.67 -7.41
C LYS A 83 -17.90 7.48 -8.77
N ALA A 84 -17.31 8.06 -9.81
CA ALA A 84 -17.79 7.95 -11.19
C ALA A 84 -17.53 6.57 -11.83
N ASN A 85 -16.65 5.74 -11.24
CA ASN A 85 -16.23 4.44 -11.78
C ASN A 85 -16.38 3.33 -10.75
N PRO A 86 -17.62 2.89 -10.41
CA PRO A 86 -17.86 1.89 -9.38
C PRO A 86 -17.38 0.47 -9.74
N ASN A 87 -16.99 0.25 -10.99
CA ASN A 87 -16.32 -0.97 -11.45
C ASN A 87 -14.85 -1.08 -10.97
N ILE A 88 -14.27 0.03 -10.52
CA ILE A 88 -12.93 0.02 -9.94
C ILE A 88 -13.06 -0.24 -8.43
N PHE A 89 -12.51 -1.36 -7.99
CA PHE A 89 -12.32 -1.63 -6.57
C PHE A 89 -10.87 -1.34 -6.18
N CYS A 90 -10.66 -0.88 -4.95
CA CYS A 90 -9.37 -0.32 -4.60
C CYS A 90 -9.08 -0.37 -3.10
N GLU A 91 -7.84 -0.15 -2.76
CA GLU A 91 -7.39 -0.03 -1.38
C GLU A 91 -6.44 1.16 -1.20
N SER A 92 -6.28 1.55 0.04
CA SER A 92 -5.34 2.60 0.44
C SER A 92 -4.69 2.22 1.76
N TYR A 93 -3.40 2.45 1.91
CA TYR A 93 -2.73 2.17 3.17
C TYR A 93 -2.57 3.42 4.03
N VAL A 94 -2.64 3.22 5.35
CA VAL A 94 -2.57 4.30 6.34
C VAL A 94 -1.15 4.61 6.83
N SER A 95 -0.16 3.82 6.41
CA SER A 95 1.25 4.07 6.76
C SER A 95 1.77 5.38 6.15
N PRO A 96 2.53 6.20 6.91
CA PRO A 96 3.25 7.34 6.35
C PRO A 96 4.39 6.90 5.42
N LYS A 97 4.82 5.64 5.50
CA LYS A 97 5.98 5.09 4.82
C LYS A 97 5.59 4.44 3.49
N ASN A 98 6.46 4.58 2.48
CA ASN A 98 6.40 3.78 1.26
C ASN A 98 7.42 2.63 1.30
N GLY A 99 7.49 1.84 0.23
CA GLY A 99 8.53 0.86 -0.01
C GLY A 99 9.26 1.16 -1.31
N THR A 100 10.59 1.00 -1.31
CA THR A 100 11.43 1.18 -2.48
C THR A 100 12.77 0.45 -2.33
N ARG A 101 13.68 0.63 -3.29
CA ARG A 101 15.08 0.17 -3.21
C ARG A 101 16.00 1.37 -3.29
N LEU A 102 17.03 1.39 -2.43
CA LEU A 102 18.03 2.46 -2.39
C LEU A 102 19.27 2.15 -3.24
N THR A 103 19.14 1.23 -4.20
CA THR A 103 20.24 0.76 -5.05
C THR A 103 20.68 1.83 -6.04
N CYS A 104 21.98 2.06 -6.09
CA CYS A 104 22.65 2.89 -7.10
C CYS A 104 23.46 2.00 -8.04
N ASP A 105 23.68 2.46 -9.27
CA ASP A 105 24.63 1.84 -10.18
C ASP A 105 26.08 2.27 -9.87
N LYS A 106 27.03 1.74 -10.62
CA LYS A 106 28.47 2.04 -10.48
C LYS A 106 28.82 3.53 -10.66
N ASP A 107 28.00 4.26 -11.38
CA ASP A 107 28.17 5.69 -11.64
C ASP A 107 27.43 6.56 -10.60
N GLY A 108 26.84 5.94 -9.57
CA GLY A 108 26.12 6.60 -8.50
C GLY A 108 24.68 7.01 -8.83
N LYS A 109 24.14 6.55 -9.97
CA LYS A 109 22.78 6.87 -10.38
C LYS A 109 21.78 5.95 -9.70
N ILE A 110 20.67 6.52 -9.21
CA ILE A 110 19.57 5.78 -8.61
C ILE A 110 18.89 4.89 -9.66
N GLN A 111 18.73 3.60 -9.34
CA GLN A 111 18.04 2.66 -10.21
C GLN A 111 16.51 2.71 -10.08
N SER A 112 15.99 3.04 -8.90
CA SER A 112 14.55 3.09 -8.64
C SER A 112 13.99 4.49 -8.92
N LYS A 113 13.05 4.61 -9.87
CA LYS A 113 12.30 5.86 -10.12
C LYS A 113 11.53 6.32 -8.87
N VAL A 114 11.03 5.37 -8.05
CA VAL A 114 10.31 5.69 -6.80
C VAL A 114 11.26 6.38 -5.82
N THR A 115 12.49 5.89 -5.68
CA THR A 115 13.52 6.53 -4.84
C THR A 115 13.86 7.93 -5.34
N GLY A 116 14.10 8.10 -6.63
CA GLY A 116 14.36 9.41 -7.22
C GLY A 116 13.22 10.40 -6.94
N ASN A 117 11.97 9.99 -7.14
CA ASN A 117 10.81 10.83 -6.83
C ASN A 117 10.72 11.22 -5.34
N CYS A 118 11.05 10.29 -4.44
CA CYS A 118 11.07 10.59 -2.99
C CYS A 118 12.19 11.56 -2.61
N LEU A 119 13.39 11.39 -3.17
CA LEU A 119 14.50 12.32 -2.96
C LEU A 119 14.14 13.72 -3.43
N ARG A 120 13.60 13.84 -4.65
CA ARG A 120 13.14 15.12 -5.22
C ARG A 120 12.08 15.78 -4.34
N ALA A 121 11.10 15.02 -3.84
CA ALA A 121 10.04 15.53 -2.97
C ALA A 121 10.56 16.10 -1.65
N PHE A 122 11.72 15.63 -1.17
CA PHE A 122 12.40 16.15 0.01
C PHE A 122 13.52 17.15 -0.33
N GLY A 123 13.72 17.52 -1.59
CA GLY A 123 14.74 18.49 -2.02
C GLY A 123 16.17 17.94 -2.07
N PHE A 124 16.34 16.61 -2.15
CA PHE A 124 17.64 15.97 -2.33
C PHE A 124 17.93 15.68 -3.81
N ASN A 125 19.20 15.56 -4.16
CA ASN A 125 19.63 15.10 -5.48
C ASN A 125 19.17 13.66 -5.75
N GLU A 126 18.90 13.34 -7.02
CA GLU A 126 18.47 11.99 -7.44
C GLU A 126 19.68 11.09 -7.74
N ASP A 127 20.60 10.99 -6.81
CA ASP A 127 21.86 10.26 -6.93
C ASP A 127 22.28 9.65 -5.56
N LYS A 128 23.45 9.01 -5.57
CA LYS A 128 24.05 8.39 -4.38
C LYS A 128 24.24 9.36 -3.22
N ASP A 129 24.64 10.60 -3.51
CA ASP A 129 24.86 11.62 -2.47
C ASP A 129 23.54 12.11 -1.87
N GLY A 130 22.48 12.20 -2.69
CA GLY A 130 21.14 12.49 -2.20
C GLY A 130 20.59 11.41 -1.28
N VAL A 131 20.82 10.12 -1.57
CA VAL A 131 20.44 9.04 -0.63
C VAL A 131 21.21 9.16 0.68
N ARG A 132 22.52 9.40 0.63
CA ARG A 132 23.36 9.63 1.83
C ARG A 132 22.82 10.77 2.68
N ALA A 133 22.55 11.90 2.05
CA ALA A 133 22.00 13.06 2.74
C ALA A 133 20.62 12.78 3.33
N ALA A 134 19.75 12.09 2.62
CA ALA A 134 18.41 11.73 3.08
C ALA A 134 18.44 10.74 4.25
N LEU A 135 19.38 9.78 4.27
CA LEU A 135 19.59 8.87 5.39
C LEU A 135 20.03 9.65 6.64
N LEU A 136 21.05 10.50 6.52
CA LEU A 136 21.58 11.31 7.64
C LEU A 136 20.52 12.29 8.16
N ALA A 137 19.69 12.84 7.29
CA ALA A 137 18.62 13.76 7.67
C ALA A 137 17.36 13.04 8.25
N GLY A 138 17.36 11.71 8.38
CA GLY A 138 16.21 10.95 8.89
C GLY A 138 14.99 10.93 7.95
N LYS A 139 15.19 11.21 6.66
CA LYS A 139 14.13 11.22 5.64
C LYS A 139 14.03 9.90 4.89
N ALA A 140 15.16 9.21 4.71
CA ALA A 140 15.23 7.86 4.17
C ALA A 140 15.54 6.85 5.27
N PHE A 141 15.09 5.62 5.07
CA PHE A 141 15.26 4.50 5.98
C PHE A 141 15.78 3.28 5.22
N VAL A 142 16.67 2.51 5.84
CA VAL A 142 17.15 1.22 5.35
C VAL A 142 16.36 0.11 6.04
N VAL A 143 15.93 -0.88 5.26
CA VAL A 143 15.35 -2.12 5.79
C VAL A 143 16.47 -3.05 6.26
N TYR A 144 16.34 -3.60 7.44
CA TYR A 144 17.30 -4.55 7.99
C TYR A 144 16.62 -5.70 8.72
N ASP A 145 17.31 -6.82 8.87
CA ASP A 145 16.89 -7.93 9.72
C ASP A 145 17.25 -7.64 11.19
N ALA A 146 16.24 -7.56 12.04
CA ALA A 146 16.34 -7.28 13.45
C ALA A 146 16.26 -8.58 14.32
N GLY A 147 16.71 -9.71 13.77
CA GLY A 147 16.67 -11.00 14.45
C GLY A 147 15.40 -11.79 14.15
N GLY A 148 15.11 -11.99 12.86
CA GLY A 148 13.98 -12.78 12.38
C GLY A 148 12.74 -11.97 11.99
N TYR A 149 12.81 -10.64 12.06
CA TYR A 149 11.81 -9.73 11.51
C TYR A 149 12.50 -8.52 10.85
N SER A 150 11.82 -7.92 9.87
CA SER A 150 12.32 -6.70 9.22
C SER A 150 11.99 -5.47 10.06
N ASP A 151 12.95 -4.56 10.18
CA ASP A 151 12.76 -3.24 10.79
C ASP A 151 13.44 -2.16 9.95
N LEU A 152 13.26 -0.90 10.34
CA LEU A 152 13.74 0.29 9.63
C LEU A 152 14.70 1.08 10.52
N MET A 153 15.83 1.50 9.93
CA MET A 153 16.77 2.40 10.57
C MET A 153 17.10 3.58 9.69
N THR A 154 17.57 4.66 10.30
CA THR A 154 17.99 5.89 9.65
C THR A 154 19.26 6.44 10.31
N GLY A 155 19.83 7.53 9.82
CA GLY A 155 21.04 8.12 10.36
C GLY A 155 22.32 7.39 9.96
N GLU A 156 23.37 7.58 10.75
CA GLU A 156 24.72 7.07 10.44
C GLU A 156 24.79 5.53 10.37
N GLU A 157 24.06 4.82 11.22
CA GLU A 157 24.04 3.34 11.18
C GLU A 157 23.39 2.84 9.90
N ALA A 158 22.30 3.46 9.46
CA ALA A 158 21.67 3.16 8.19
C ALA A 158 22.61 3.42 7.01
N LEU A 159 23.35 4.53 7.06
CA LEU A 159 24.35 4.86 6.05
C LEU A 159 25.44 3.80 5.98
N ARG A 160 26.02 3.41 7.13
CA ARG A 160 27.03 2.33 7.17
C ARG A 160 26.55 1.03 6.57
N ARG A 161 25.31 0.61 6.90
CA ARG A 161 24.72 -0.62 6.34
C ARG A 161 24.45 -0.52 4.85
N TRP A 162 23.97 0.62 4.39
CA TRP A 162 23.72 0.87 2.98
C TRP A 162 25.01 0.81 2.15
N GLU A 163 26.10 1.43 2.65
CA GLU A 163 27.42 1.39 2.01
C GLU A 163 28.05 -0.01 2.07
N ALA A 164 27.96 -0.71 3.20
CA ALA A 164 28.46 -2.07 3.37
C ALA A 164 27.76 -3.10 2.45
N ALA A 165 26.51 -2.84 2.08
CA ALA A 165 25.73 -3.66 1.15
C ALA A 165 25.89 -3.21 -0.32
N ASP A 166 26.89 -2.39 -0.64
CA ASP A 166 27.09 -1.78 -1.96
C ASP A 166 25.78 -1.15 -2.49
N THR A 167 25.09 -0.40 -1.63
CA THR A 167 23.81 0.26 -1.87
C THR A 167 22.61 -0.65 -2.13
N ASN A 168 22.78 -1.96 -2.23
CA ASN A 168 21.76 -2.94 -2.63
C ASN A 168 20.86 -3.34 -1.46
N VAL A 169 20.08 -2.41 -0.94
CA VAL A 169 19.13 -2.63 0.17
C VAL A 169 17.72 -2.13 -0.15
N GLY A 170 16.74 -2.72 0.52
CA GLY A 170 15.39 -2.15 0.60
C GLY A 170 15.37 -0.87 1.40
N GLY A 171 14.50 0.05 1.04
CA GLY A 171 14.37 1.32 1.72
C GLY A 171 12.96 1.86 1.79
N SER A 172 12.80 2.94 2.53
CA SER A 172 11.53 3.59 2.78
C SER A 172 11.71 5.08 2.98
N PHE A 173 10.64 5.85 2.72
CA PHE A 173 10.55 7.28 3.01
C PHE A 173 9.20 7.58 3.67
N ASN A 174 9.14 8.58 4.55
CA ASN A 174 7.89 9.11 5.09
C ASN A 174 7.22 10.05 4.08
N ILE A 175 6.77 9.52 2.95
CA ILE A 175 6.33 10.31 1.79
C ILE A 175 4.80 10.48 1.70
N ASN A 176 4.01 9.72 2.47
CA ASN A 176 2.55 9.77 2.39
C ASN A 176 1.98 10.82 3.34
N PRO A 177 1.38 11.91 2.84
CA PRO A 177 0.79 12.95 3.69
C PRO A 177 -0.35 12.40 4.55
N PRO A 178 -0.57 12.93 5.77
CA PRO A 178 -1.61 12.41 6.67
C PRO A 178 -3.03 12.67 6.19
N LEU A 179 -3.34 13.87 5.69
CA LEU A 179 -4.70 14.25 5.30
C LEU A 179 -5.25 13.41 4.14
N PRO A 180 -4.52 13.16 3.03
CA PRO A 180 -4.96 12.23 2.00
C PRO A 180 -5.29 10.84 2.52
N ARG A 181 -4.46 10.26 3.41
CA ARG A 181 -4.69 8.93 4.00
C ARG A 181 -5.99 8.86 4.79
N ILE A 182 -6.30 9.91 5.57
CA ILE A 182 -7.52 10.02 6.36
C ILE A 182 -8.72 10.22 5.44
N ALA A 183 -8.65 11.14 4.48
CA ALA A 183 -9.73 11.43 3.55
C ALA A 183 -10.12 10.20 2.73
N LEU A 184 -9.14 9.46 2.19
CA LEU A 184 -9.38 8.22 1.45
C LEU A 184 -9.98 7.12 2.34
N ALA A 185 -9.54 7.02 3.60
CA ALA A 185 -10.05 6.01 4.52
C ALA A 185 -11.54 6.17 4.82
N GLN A 186 -12.05 7.40 4.89
CA GLN A 186 -13.43 7.71 5.28
C GLN A 186 -14.37 8.03 4.11
N ALA A 187 -13.85 8.24 2.88
CA ALA A 187 -14.65 8.67 1.74
C ALA A 187 -15.79 7.68 1.44
N LYS A 188 -17.02 8.21 1.28
CA LYS A 188 -18.23 7.44 1.00
C LYS A 188 -18.94 7.96 -0.25
N ARG A 189 -19.69 7.07 -0.88
CA ARG A 189 -20.69 7.37 -1.90
C ARG A 189 -21.99 7.80 -1.24
N ASP A 190 -22.94 8.28 -2.01
CA ASP A 190 -24.25 8.77 -1.51
C ASP A 190 -25.09 7.66 -0.87
N ASP A 191 -24.86 6.40 -1.29
CA ASP A 191 -25.49 5.21 -0.70
C ASP A 191 -24.83 4.74 0.61
N GLY A 192 -23.80 5.44 1.08
CA GLY A 192 -23.03 5.11 2.28
C GLY A 192 -21.92 4.07 2.07
N SER A 193 -21.79 3.49 0.87
CA SER A 193 -20.68 2.58 0.55
C SER A 193 -19.35 3.32 0.48
N PHE A 194 -18.25 2.61 0.76
CA PHE A 194 -16.92 3.21 0.68
C PHE A 194 -16.48 3.47 -0.76
N VAL A 195 -15.84 4.62 -0.99
CA VAL A 195 -15.19 4.94 -2.26
C VAL A 195 -13.90 4.14 -2.42
N VAL A 196 -13.14 4.03 -1.33
CA VAL A 196 -11.96 3.15 -1.24
C VAL A 196 -12.34 1.95 -0.39
N ASP A 197 -12.37 0.76 -0.96
CA ASP A 197 -12.99 -0.42 -0.38
C ASP A 197 -12.27 -0.93 0.87
N ALA A 198 -10.93 -0.95 0.85
CA ALA A 198 -10.14 -1.59 1.88
C ALA A 198 -9.03 -0.70 2.44
N ILE A 199 -8.56 -1.06 3.64
CA ILE A 199 -7.31 -0.58 4.22
C ILE A 199 -6.27 -1.67 4.02
N SER A 200 -5.13 -1.32 3.44
CA SER A 200 -4.02 -2.22 3.15
C SER A 200 -2.74 -1.82 3.88
N THR A 201 -1.66 -2.54 3.64
CA THR A 201 -0.33 -2.19 4.13
C THR A 201 0.63 -1.79 3.02
N ASP A 202 0.42 -2.30 1.80
CA ASP A 202 1.43 -2.28 0.73
C ASP A 202 2.81 -2.75 1.27
N GLY A 203 2.76 -3.71 2.22
CA GLY A 203 3.88 -4.06 3.13
C GLY A 203 5.07 -4.65 2.42
N GLY A 204 4.87 -5.75 1.70
CA GLY A 204 5.99 -6.52 1.17
C GLY A 204 6.98 -6.86 2.30
N CYS A 205 8.29 -6.65 2.06
CA CYS A 205 9.35 -6.80 3.06
C CYS A 205 9.57 -5.53 3.92
N ILE A 206 8.78 -4.49 3.75
CA ILE A 206 8.89 -3.25 4.51
C ILE A 206 7.99 -3.35 5.75
N PRO A 207 8.46 -3.00 6.97
CA PRO A 207 7.65 -3.05 8.18
C PRO A 207 6.61 -1.93 8.21
N ARG A 208 5.49 -2.15 7.52
CA ARG A 208 4.34 -1.24 7.41
C ARG A 208 3.04 -1.87 7.90
N ASN A 209 3.11 -2.89 8.74
CA ASN A 209 1.95 -3.60 9.30
C ASN A 209 1.26 -2.76 10.38
N VAL A 210 0.72 -1.62 9.98
CA VAL A 210 0.13 -0.62 10.88
C VAL A 210 -1.40 -0.60 10.86
N ILE A 211 -2.04 -1.63 10.28
CA ILE A 211 -3.51 -1.68 10.15
C ILE A 211 -4.18 -1.58 11.53
N LEU A 212 -3.75 -2.37 12.51
CA LEU A 212 -4.33 -2.29 13.85
C LEU A 212 -3.99 -0.97 14.52
N SER A 213 -2.71 -0.60 14.62
CA SER A 213 -2.29 0.59 15.37
C SER A 213 -2.84 1.88 14.78
N GLN A 214 -2.69 2.11 13.48
CA GLN A 214 -3.17 3.35 12.85
C GLN A 214 -4.63 3.28 12.44
N GLY A 215 -5.14 2.13 12.01
CA GLY A 215 -6.54 1.97 11.66
C GLY A 215 -7.46 2.08 12.87
N LEU A 216 -7.10 1.48 14.01
CA LEU A 216 -7.85 1.68 15.26
C LEU A 216 -7.70 3.10 15.82
N SER A 217 -6.61 3.82 15.50
CA SER A 217 -6.53 5.25 15.80
C SER A 217 -7.60 6.05 15.06
N LEU A 218 -7.92 5.69 13.80
CA LEU A 218 -9.04 6.31 13.08
C LEU A 218 -10.38 6.04 13.76
N VAL A 219 -10.55 4.86 14.37
CA VAL A 219 -11.76 4.53 15.15
C VAL A 219 -11.81 5.36 16.44
N LYS A 220 -10.71 5.46 17.18
CA LYS A 220 -10.64 6.28 18.42
C LYS A 220 -10.89 7.76 18.16
N LEU A 221 -10.55 8.26 16.97
CA LEU A 221 -10.80 9.63 16.52
C LEU A 221 -12.20 9.81 15.90
N ASN A 222 -13.07 8.79 15.93
CA ASN A 222 -14.42 8.80 15.32
C ASN A 222 -14.42 9.10 13.81
N ILE A 223 -13.33 8.81 13.11
CA ILE A 223 -13.23 8.90 11.65
C ILE A 223 -13.90 7.68 11.00
N LEU A 224 -13.74 6.50 11.63
CA LEU A 224 -14.42 5.26 11.28
C LEU A 224 -15.11 4.71 12.53
N SER A 225 -16.24 4.04 12.36
CA SER A 225 -16.78 3.16 13.40
C SER A 225 -15.99 1.85 13.44
N LEU A 226 -16.09 1.09 14.53
CA LEU A 226 -15.45 -0.22 14.65
C LEU A 226 -15.96 -1.20 13.59
N SER A 227 -17.26 -1.14 13.26
CA SER A 227 -17.85 -1.95 12.19
C SER A 227 -17.28 -1.61 10.81
N GLU A 228 -17.11 -0.34 10.51
CA GLU A 228 -16.49 0.12 9.25
C GLU A 228 -15.02 -0.27 9.15
N PHE A 229 -14.29 -0.19 10.27
CA PHE A 229 -12.92 -0.70 10.33
C PHE A 229 -12.88 -2.20 10.01
N ALA A 230 -13.75 -3.02 10.64
CA ALA A 230 -13.83 -4.45 10.36
C ALA A 230 -14.21 -4.74 8.90
N GLN A 231 -15.15 -3.98 8.33
CA GLN A 231 -15.51 -4.10 6.91
C GLN A 231 -14.30 -3.84 6.00
N LYS A 232 -13.55 -2.75 6.23
CA LYS A 232 -12.42 -2.34 5.40
C LYS A 232 -11.19 -3.24 5.56
N THR A 233 -11.05 -3.97 6.65
CA THR A 233 -9.88 -4.80 6.95
C THR A 233 -10.13 -6.31 6.82
N SER A 234 -11.38 -6.73 6.68
CA SER A 234 -11.77 -8.15 6.61
C SER A 234 -12.73 -8.43 5.47
N LEU A 235 -13.97 -7.94 5.54
CA LEU A 235 -15.03 -8.29 4.62
C LEU A 235 -14.75 -7.79 3.18
N ASN A 236 -14.39 -6.52 3.04
CA ASN A 236 -14.14 -5.95 1.73
C ASN A 236 -12.90 -6.55 1.03
N PRO A 237 -11.75 -6.74 1.70
CA PRO A 237 -10.62 -7.48 1.12
C PRO A 237 -11.00 -8.89 0.64
N ALA A 238 -11.78 -9.64 1.42
CA ALA A 238 -12.23 -10.97 1.02
C ALA A 238 -13.11 -10.91 -0.24
N ARG A 239 -14.03 -9.94 -0.32
CA ARG A 239 -14.87 -9.70 -1.50
C ARG A 239 -14.07 -9.31 -2.73
N MET A 240 -13.07 -8.41 -2.56
CA MET A 240 -12.16 -8.01 -3.64
C MET A 240 -11.42 -9.21 -4.24
N LEU A 241 -11.03 -10.17 -3.39
CA LEU A 241 -10.36 -11.41 -3.78
C LEU A 241 -11.32 -12.55 -4.12
N ARG A 242 -12.64 -12.32 -4.11
CA ARG A 242 -13.70 -13.30 -4.39
C ARG A 242 -13.67 -14.53 -3.46
N LEU A 243 -13.28 -14.32 -2.20
CA LEU A 243 -13.23 -15.35 -1.16
C LEU A 243 -14.53 -15.36 -0.36
N ALA A 244 -15.48 -16.17 -0.80
CA ALA A 244 -16.85 -16.14 -0.27
C ALA A 244 -16.97 -16.64 1.19
N ASN A 245 -16.02 -17.45 1.66
CA ASN A 245 -15.99 -18.04 3.00
C ASN A 245 -15.05 -17.31 3.97
N LYS A 246 -14.48 -16.16 3.59
CA LYS A 246 -13.54 -15.38 4.41
C LYS A 246 -14.04 -13.97 4.72
N GLY A 247 -13.46 -13.35 5.74
CA GLY A 247 -13.70 -11.96 6.10
C GLY A 247 -14.98 -11.70 6.88
N HIS A 248 -15.71 -12.74 7.32
CA HIS A 248 -16.93 -12.65 8.12
C HIS A 248 -17.04 -13.83 9.10
N LEU A 249 -17.95 -13.72 10.07
CA LEU A 249 -18.18 -14.71 11.13
C LEU A 249 -19.50 -15.48 10.97
N SER A 250 -20.03 -15.57 9.77
CA SER A 250 -21.28 -16.34 9.51
C SER A 250 -21.03 -17.84 9.61
N VAL A 251 -22.08 -18.61 9.86
CA VAL A 251 -22.00 -20.08 9.88
C VAL A 251 -21.48 -20.59 8.54
N GLY A 252 -20.46 -21.46 8.57
CA GLY A 252 -19.81 -22.02 7.40
C GLY A 252 -18.61 -21.19 6.88
N ALA A 253 -18.33 -20.02 7.47
CA ALA A 253 -17.12 -19.28 7.16
C ALA A 253 -15.88 -19.97 7.77
N ASP A 254 -14.72 -19.74 7.16
CA ASP A 254 -13.45 -20.15 7.72
C ASP A 254 -13.19 -19.42 9.05
N ALA A 255 -12.66 -20.14 10.04
CA ALA A 255 -12.33 -19.57 11.33
C ALA A 255 -10.97 -18.83 11.28
N ASP A 256 -10.87 -17.85 10.40
CA ASP A 256 -9.76 -16.89 10.30
C ASP A 256 -10.10 -15.68 11.17
N ILE A 257 -9.60 -15.67 12.41
CA ILE A 257 -10.02 -14.72 13.44
C ILE A 257 -8.79 -14.03 14.04
N THR A 258 -8.82 -12.69 14.06
CA THR A 258 -7.85 -11.90 14.84
C THR A 258 -8.56 -11.25 16.02
N VAL A 259 -8.08 -11.55 17.22
CA VAL A 259 -8.49 -10.90 18.46
C VAL A 259 -7.44 -9.85 18.82
N TYR A 260 -7.87 -8.63 19.08
CA TYR A 260 -6.98 -7.54 19.45
C TYR A 260 -7.50 -6.77 20.67
N ASP A 261 -6.58 -6.22 21.43
CA ASP A 261 -6.88 -5.29 22.51
C ASP A 261 -7.09 -3.89 21.93
N TYR A 262 -8.27 -3.32 22.17
CA TYR A 262 -8.64 -2.00 21.64
C TYR A 262 -7.85 -0.86 22.29
N ALA A 263 -7.46 -1.01 23.56
CA ALA A 263 -6.74 0.03 24.29
C ALA A 263 -5.29 0.13 23.80
N THR A 264 -4.59 -1.00 23.68
CA THR A 264 -3.21 -1.09 23.22
C THR A 264 -3.06 -1.12 21.70
N GLN A 265 -4.16 -1.41 20.97
CA GLN A 265 -4.17 -1.59 19.50
C GLN A 265 -3.24 -2.71 19.01
N MET A 266 -3.04 -3.73 19.85
CA MET A 266 -2.15 -4.85 19.58
C MET A 266 -2.94 -6.15 19.41
N PRO A 267 -2.49 -7.09 18.55
CA PRO A 267 -3.11 -8.40 18.44
C PRO A 267 -2.83 -9.22 19.71
N VAL A 268 -3.88 -9.85 20.23
CA VAL A 268 -3.81 -10.76 21.41
C VAL A 268 -3.76 -12.21 20.95
N ALA A 269 -4.59 -12.57 19.97
CA ALA A 269 -4.60 -13.91 19.39
C ALA A 269 -4.96 -13.84 17.91
N SER A 270 -4.46 -14.81 17.14
CA SER A 270 -4.85 -15.00 15.76
C SER A 270 -5.05 -16.49 15.46
N PHE A 271 -6.07 -16.78 14.69
CA PHE A 271 -6.42 -18.13 14.26
C PHE A 271 -6.51 -18.14 12.72
N ILE A 272 -6.04 -19.21 12.12
CA ILE A 272 -6.18 -19.52 10.69
C ILE A 272 -6.83 -20.91 10.59
N GLU A 273 -8.00 -20.98 9.97
CA GLU A 273 -8.81 -22.20 9.87
C GLU A 273 -9.03 -22.87 11.24
N GLY A 274 -9.29 -22.05 12.27
CA GLY A 274 -9.49 -22.47 13.65
C GLY A 274 -8.21 -22.86 14.41
N ARG A 275 -7.06 -22.93 13.74
CA ARG A 275 -5.77 -23.22 14.38
C ARG A 275 -5.14 -21.94 14.92
N LYS A 276 -4.78 -21.93 16.19
CA LYS A 276 -4.11 -20.80 16.83
C LYS A 276 -2.70 -20.63 16.27
N VAL A 277 -2.40 -19.45 15.75
CA VAL A 277 -1.08 -19.10 15.18
C VAL A 277 -0.36 -18.02 15.98
N LEU A 278 -1.09 -17.17 16.70
CA LEU A 278 -0.53 -16.19 17.62
C LEU A 278 -1.33 -16.20 18.92
N PHE A 279 -0.64 -16.08 20.06
CA PHE A 279 -1.27 -15.96 21.37
C PHE A 279 -0.38 -15.15 22.32
N ASN A 280 -0.94 -14.15 22.98
CA ASN A 280 -0.26 -13.23 23.90
C ASN A 280 1.05 -12.64 23.33
N GLY A 281 1.03 -12.27 22.05
CA GLY A 281 2.20 -11.67 21.38
C GLY A 281 3.24 -12.66 20.86
N GLU A 282 3.06 -13.98 21.10
CA GLU A 282 3.98 -15.02 20.67
C GLU A 282 3.41 -15.83 19.51
N LEU A 283 4.25 -16.15 18.53
CA LEU A 283 3.90 -17.09 17.47
C LEU A 283 3.95 -18.52 18.02
N VAL A 284 2.80 -19.18 18.12
CA VAL A 284 2.65 -20.52 18.69
C VAL A 284 2.57 -21.63 17.64
N SER A 285 2.34 -21.28 16.39
CA SER A 285 2.41 -22.20 15.25
C SER A 285 2.68 -21.44 13.94
N LYS A 286 3.03 -22.18 12.90
CA LYS A 286 3.16 -21.67 11.53
C LYS A 286 1.87 -21.97 10.77
N GLY A 287 1.47 -21.05 9.92
CA GLY A 287 0.37 -21.26 9.00
C GLY A 287 -0.05 -19.98 8.32
N ALA A 288 -0.40 -20.11 7.06
CA ALA A 288 -1.02 -19.10 6.25
C ALA A 288 -1.92 -19.80 5.24
N THR A 289 -3.00 -19.14 4.84
CA THR A 289 -3.77 -19.56 3.66
C THR A 289 -3.05 -19.05 2.42
N VAL A 290 -2.69 -19.97 1.53
CA VAL A 290 -2.15 -19.62 0.21
C VAL A 290 -3.32 -19.48 -0.75
N ILE A 291 -3.47 -18.31 -1.35
CA ILE A 291 -4.47 -18.06 -2.38
C ILE A 291 -3.80 -18.32 -3.73
N CYS A 292 -4.23 -19.37 -4.41
CA CYS A 292 -3.85 -19.66 -5.78
C CYS A 292 -4.92 -19.11 -6.72
N THR A 293 -4.51 -18.29 -7.70
CA THR A 293 -5.38 -17.70 -8.74
C THR A 293 -5.18 -18.40 -10.06
#